data_e4a9f808e9cca368524ea19f9b7e9fe4
#
_entry.id   e4a9f808e9cca368524ea19f9b7e9fe4
#
_cell.length_a   1.000
_cell.length_b   1.000
_cell.length_c   1.000
_cell.angle_alpha   90.00
_cell.angle_beta   90.00
_cell.angle_gamma   90.00
#
_symmetry.space_group_name_H-M   'P 1'
#
loop_
_entity.id
_entity.type
_entity.pdbx_description
1 polymer ?
#
loop_
_entity_poly.entity_id
_entity_poly.type
_entity_poly.pdbx_seq_one_letter_code
_entity_poly.pdbx_strand_id
1 'polypeptide(L)'
;METRNAADMSAWERWIAHAGYVSEGLLYLLIGTFALLETIEGRRRPDGTQGVLIKLSLTPPGELLLAAVALGLASFVAWQLLIAIRDPEHRRGREGRSRRMIRVGHMLSGALHGVIVIEAMRILFGYARTANGERTQKHWIARAFGVPFGRYVVGAVGIGILIYGFYQWYCALTRGKDRKVDITRTRLRPIMNILATYGLLARGAMFALIGIYLVRAAWGLQARYAIGVAGALGTLRQQPYGEWLLGTVAAGLMTYGLWQIVQEPFRRLPDS
;
A
#
# COMPACT_ATOMS: atom_id res chain seq x y z
N MET A 1 16.66 34.55 -6.81
CA MET A 1 15.95 33.29 -6.84
C MET A 1 16.66 32.40 -5.82
N GLU A 2 16.21 32.51 -4.55
CA GLU A 2 16.81 31.80 -3.42
C GLU A 2 16.72 30.31 -3.61
N THR A 3 17.85 29.65 -3.70
CA THR A 3 17.98 28.20 -3.53
C THR A 3 17.57 27.85 -2.09
N ARG A 4 16.29 27.61 -1.86
CA ARG A 4 15.79 27.04 -0.61
C ARG A 4 16.59 25.76 -0.40
N ASN A 5 17.49 25.77 0.55
CA ASN A 5 18.29 24.62 0.92
C ASN A 5 17.33 23.46 1.25
N ALA A 6 17.65 22.27 0.77
CA ALA A 6 16.88 21.03 0.99
C ALA A 6 16.75 20.66 2.48
N ALA A 7 17.25 21.50 3.36
CA ALA A 7 17.30 21.40 4.80
C ALA A 7 16.05 21.90 5.54
N ASP A 8 15.15 22.67 4.91
CA ASP A 8 14.00 23.26 5.60
C ASP A 8 12.66 22.65 5.11
N MET A 9 12.32 21.46 5.61
CA MET A 9 10.93 21.01 5.53
C MET A 9 10.05 21.89 6.40
N SER A 10 9.00 22.45 5.79
CA SER A 10 8.01 23.24 6.52
C SER A 10 7.23 22.35 7.53
N ALA A 11 6.70 22.98 8.59
CA ALA A 11 5.92 22.26 9.60
C ALA A 11 4.75 21.47 8.96
N TRP A 12 4.08 22.02 7.94
CA TRP A 12 2.96 21.35 7.25
C TRP A 12 3.40 20.11 6.45
N GLU A 13 4.61 20.12 5.83
CA GLU A 13 5.15 18.96 5.12
C GLU A 13 5.42 17.80 6.10
N ARG A 14 5.93 18.11 7.29
CA ARG A 14 6.10 17.12 8.36
C ARG A 14 4.76 16.54 8.82
N TRP A 15 3.77 17.38 9.07
CA TRP A 15 2.42 16.93 9.45
C TRP A 15 1.78 16.03 8.40
N ILE A 16 1.88 16.38 7.11
CA ILE A 16 1.36 15.54 6.01
C ILE A 16 2.08 14.20 5.97
N ALA A 17 3.39 14.17 6.14
CA ALA A 17 4.15 12.92 6.18
C ALA A 17 3.70 12.04 7.35
N HIS A 18 3.64 12.61 8.57
CA HIS A 18 3.23 11.90 9.79
C HIS A 18 1.82 11.33 9.66
N ALA A 19 0.83 12.16 9.35
CA ALA A 19 -0.55 11.72 9.18
C ALA A 19 -0.69 10.64 8.10
N GLY A 20 0.05 10.80 7.00
CA GLY A 20 0.04 9.86 5.90
C GLY A 20 0.56 8.47 6.28
N TYR A 21 1.73 8.39 6.91
CA TYR A 21 2.30 7.09 7.29
C TYR A 21 1.51 6.39 8.39
N VAL A 22 0.99 7.13 9.36
CA VAL A 22 0.11 6.56 10.40
C VAL A 22 -1.16 5.98 9.77
N SER A 23 -1.77 6.70 8.82
CA SER A 23 -2.99 6.24 8.16
C SER A 23 -2.74 5.05 7.21
N GLU A 24 -1.61 5.02 6.50
CA GLU A 24 -1.19 3.82 5.74
C GLU A 24 -1.02 2.64 6.69
N GLY A 25 -0.34 2.84 7.82
CA GLY A 25 -0.15 1.81 8.85
C GLY A 25 -1.47 1.29 9.39
N LEU A 26 -2.41 2.18 9.71
CA LEU A 26 -3.73 1.83 10.21
C LEU A 26 -4.53 1.04 9.17
N LEU A 27 -4.48 1.43 7.89
CA LEU A 27 -5.15 0.71 6.81
C LEU A 27 -4.65 -0.74 6.70
N TYR A 28 -3.33 -0.95 6.70
CA TYR A 28 -2.77 -2.31 6.61
C TYR A 28 -3.03 -3.13 7.86
N LEU A 29 -3.04 -2.50 9.03
CA LEU A 29 -3.42 -3.14 10.28
C LEU A 29 -4.87 -3.64 10.21
N LEU A 30 -5.79 -2.81 9.73
CA LEU A 30 -7.20 -3.18 9.56
C LEU A 30 -7.36 -4.32 8.53
N ILE A 31 -6.73 -4.21 7.35
CA ILE A 31 -6.79 -5.26 6.32
C ILE A 31 -6.28 -6.59 6.88
N GLY A 32 -5.13 -6.58 7.56
CA GLY A 32 -4.56 -7.78 8.14
C GLY A 32 -5.43 -8.36 9.24
N THR A 33 -5.98 -7.52 10.14
CA THR A 33 -6.87 -7.96 11.22
C THR A 33 -8.14 -8.61 10.67
N PHE A 34 -8.82 -7.98 9.72
CA PHE A 34 -10.03 -8.56 9.13
C PHE A 34 -9.73 -9.84 8.37
N ALA A 35 -8.63 -9.89 7.61
CA ALA A 35 -8.23 -11.11 6.91
C ALA A 35 -7.91 -12.26 7.88
N LEU A 36 -7.30 -11.97 9.03
CA LEU A 36 -7.01 -12.95 10.07
C LEU A 36 -8.30 -13.46 10.74
N LEU A 37 -9.20 -12.54 11.12
CA LEU A 37 -10.50 -12.90 11.69
C LEU A 37 -11.31 -13.79 10.75
N GLU A 38 -11.36 -13.45 9.46
CA GLU A 38 -12.06 -14.24 8.46
C GLU A 38 -11.42 -15.61 8.21
N THR A 39 -10.12 -15.73 8.44
CA THR A 39 -9.42 -17.02 8.43
C THR A 39 -9.90 -17.91 9.58
N ILE A 40 -9.99 -17.34 10.80
CA ILE A 40 -10.45 -18.05 12.01
C ILE A 40 -11.92 -18.41 11.90
N GLU A 41 -12.76 -17.52 11.36
CA GLU A 41 -14.21 -17.75 11.16
C GLU A 41 -14.53 -18.72 10.00
N GLY A 42 -13.53 -19.17 9.26
CA GLY A 42 -13.73 -20.08 8.13
C GLY A 42 -14.40 -19.45 6.90
N ARG A 43 -14.46 -18.12 6.78
CA ARG A 43 -15.10 -17.44 5.65
C ARG A 43 -14.38 -17.72 4.34
N ARG A 44 -15.13 -18.11 3.31
CA ARG A 44 -14.57 -18.56 2.02
C ARG A 44 -13.94 -17.44 1.19
N ARG A 45 -14.31 -16.19 1.40
CA ARG A 45 -13.81 -15.03 0.62
C ARG A 45 -13.39 -13.92 1.57
N PRO A 46 -12.09 -13.67 1.71
CA PRO A 46 -11.59 -12.56 2.51
C PRO A 46 -12.03 -11.21 1.93
N ASP A 47 -12.34 -10.28 2.80
CA ASP A 47 -12.59 -8.90 2.41
C ASP A 47 -11.27 -8.23 1.96
N GLY A 48 -11.36 -7.49 0.88
CA GLY A 48 -10.25 -6.61 0.49
C GLY A 48 -10.40 -5.23 1.11
N THR A 49 -9.55 -4.31 0.68
CA THR A 49 -9.52 -2.93 1.18
C THR A 49 -10.91 -2.28 1.22
N GLN A 50 -11.71 -2.42 0.16
CA GLN A 50 -13.05 -1.85 0.11
C GLN A 50 -14.00 -2.48 1.14
N GLY A 51 -13.97 -3.81 1.30
CA GLY A 51 -14.80 -4.50 2.28
C GLY A 51 -14.49 -4.07 3.71
N VAL A 52 -13.20 -3.92 4.02
CA VAL A 52 -12.72 -3.41 5.33
C VAL A 52 -13.23 -1.98 5.57
N LEU A 53 -13.13 -1.09 4.58
CA LEU A 53 -13.61 0.29 4.72
C LEU A 53 -15.13 0.36 4.90
N ILE A 54 -15.91 -0.50 4.21
CA ILE A 54 -17.36 -0.59 4.40
C ILE A 54 -17.68 -1.13 5.80
N LYS A 55 -17.04 -2.19 6.25
CA LYS A 55 -17.25 -2.71 7.61
C LYS A 55 -16.95 -1.65 8.66
N LEU A 56 -15.88 -0.88 8.45
CA LEU A 56 -15.53 0.23 9.33
C LEU A 56 -16.66 1.27 9.36
N SER A 57 -17.23 1.65 8.22
CA SER A 57 -18.30 2.65 8.16
C SER A 57 -19.62 2.22 8.83
N LEU A 58 -19.83 0.91 8.99
CA LEU A 58 -21.04 0.35 9.61
C LEU A 58 -20.96 0.28 11.14
N THR A 59 -19.80 0.56 11.74
CA THR A 59 -19.64 0.55 13.20
C THR A 59 -19.73 1.97 13.76
N PRO A 60 -20.44 2.22 14.90
CA PRO A 60 -20.34 3.50 15.59
C PRO A 60 -18.97 3.58 16.33
N PRO A 61 -18.14 4.57 16.16
CA PRO A 61 -18.13 5.77 15.33
C PRO A 61 -17.39 5.61 13.99
N GLY A 62 -17.66 4.54 13.25
CA GLY A 62 -16.87 4.12 12.09
C GLY A 62 -16.83 5.12 10.93
N GLU A 63 -17.89 5.89 10.71
CA GLU A 63 -17.87 6.96 9.69
C GLU A 63 -16.80 8.01 9.99
N LEU A 64 -16.66 8.41 11.27
CA LEU A 64 -15.62 9.34 11.70
C LEU A 64 -14.23 8.75 11.53
N LEU A 65 -14.06 7.48 11.88
CA LEU A 65 -12.78 6.76 11.69
C LEU A 65 -12.47 6.61 10.20
N LEU A 66 -13.45 6.29 9.37
CA LEU A 66 -13.30 6.23 7.92
C LEU A 66 -12.89 7.58 7.32
N ALA A 67 -13.51 8.67 7.79
CA ALA A 67 -13.15 10.03 7.37
C ALA A 67 -11.70 10.37 7.78
N ALA A 68 -11.31 10.03 9.01
CA ALA A 68 -9.94 10.24 9.48
C ALA A 68 -8.92 9.43 8.67
N VAL A 69 -9.22 8.16 8.37
CA VAL A 69 -8.38 7.31 7.52
C VAL A 69 -8.29 7.87 6.09
N ALA A 70 -9.41 8.31 5.51
CA ALA A 70 -9.45 8.88 4.18
C ALA A 70 -8.60 10.17 4.07
N LEU A 71 -8.73 11.08 5.03
CA LEU A 71 -7.93 12.31 5.11
C LEU A 71 -6.43 12.01 5.30
N GLY A 72 -6.11 11.07 6.18
CA GLY A 72 -4.73 10.66 6.37
C GLY A 72 -4.12 9.96 5.15
N LEU A 73 -4.88 9.11 4.44
CA LEU A 73 -4.43 8.51 3.19
C LEU A 73 -4.30 9.57 2.08
N ALA A 74 -5.15 10.59 2.04
CA ALA A 74 -4.99 11.73 1.13
C ALA A 74 -3.69 12.48 1.44
N SER A 75 -3.35 12.66 2.70
CA SER A 75 -2.06 13.20 3.15
C SER A 75 -0.89 12.30 2.69
N PHE A 76 -1.04 10.97 2.78
CA PHE A 76 -0.04 10.03 2.27
C PHE A 76 0.16 10.16 0.76
N VAL A 77 -0.92 10.26 -0.02
CA VAL A 77 -0.86 10.47 -1.47
C VAL A 77 -0.14 11.78 -1.78
N ALA A 78 -0.51 12.88 -1.10
CA ALA A 78 0.14 14.17 -1.26
C ALA A 78 1.64 14.09 -0.95
N TRP A 79 2.03 13.40 0.13
CA TRP A 79 3.42 13.19 0.50
C TRP A 79 4.19 12.37 -0.55
N GLN A 80 3.60 11.28 -1.07
CA GLN A 80 4.19 10.46 -2.12
C GLN A 80 4.43 11.26 -3.41
N LEU A 81 3.48 12.11 -3.80
CA LEU A 81 3.63 13.00 -4.95
C LEU A 81 4.71 14.06 -4.70
N LEU A 82 4.77 14.59 -3.49
CA LEU A 82 5.77 15.57 -3.09
C LEU A 82 7.19 15.00 -3.18
N ILE A 83 7.42 13.78 -2.67
CA ILE A 83 8.68 13.06 -2.81
C ILE A 83 9.00 12.80 -4.30
N ALA A 84 8.01 12.39 -5.09
CA ALA A 84 8.22 12.09 -6.50
C ALA A 84 8.62 13.33 -7.31
N ILE A 85 8.08 14.52 -6.99
CA ILE A 85 8.29 15.76 -7.73
C ILE A 85 9.53 16.49 -7.21
N ARG A 86 9.60 16.77 -5.89
CA ARG A 86 10.61 17.63 -5.27
C ARG A 86 11.84 16.89 -4.81
N ASP A 87 11.73 15.56 -4.53
CA ASP A 87 12.80 14.74 -3.97
C ASP A 87 13.44 15.38 -2.71
N PRO A 88 12.63 15.73 -1.68
CA PRO A 88 13.13 16.43 -0.49
C PRO A 88 14.14 15.58 0.30
N GLU A 89 14.08 14.26 0.15
CA GLU A 89 15.03 13.32 0.76
C GLU A 89 16.37 13.26 -0.02
N HIS A 90 16.87 14.38 -0.54
CA HIS A 90 18.11 14.47 -1.35
C HIS A 90 19.16 13.45 -0.91
N ARG A 91 19.21 12.33 -1.58
CA ARG A 91 20.21 11.29 -1.34
C ARG A 91 21.48 11.68 -2.06
N ARG A 92 22.33 12.44 -1.38
CA ARG A 92 23.69 12.72 -1.82
C ARG A 92 24.37 11.39 -2.17
N GLY A 93 24.75 11.19 -3.45
CA GLY A 93 25.55 10.08 -3.92
C GLY A 93 24.84 8.94 -4.68
N ARG A 94 23.54 9.02 -5.01
CA ARG A 94 22.91 8.07 -5.94
C ARG A 94 22.79 8.63 -7.35
N GLU A 95 23.36 7.92 -8.32
CA GLU A 95 23.35 8.29 -9.73
C GLU A 95 21.93 8.25 -10.35
N GLY A 96 21.74 9.02 -11.44
CA GLY A 96 20.45 9.37 -12.03
C GLY A 96 19.45 8.24 -12.33
N ARG A 97 19.89 6.99 -12.59
CA ARG A 97 18.99 5.86 -12.88
C ARG A 97 18.27 5.36 -11.61
N SER A 98 19.00 5.20 -10.50
CA SER A 98 18.43 4.77 -9.21
C SER A 98 17.44 5.80 -8.65
N ARG A 99 17.72 7.08 -8.85
CA ARG A 99 16.84 8.19 -8.44
C ARG A 99 15.52 8.17 -9.21
N ARG A 100 15.56 7.94 -10.54
CA ARG A 100 14.33 7.83 -11.36
C ARG A 100 13.45 6.66 -10.95
N MET A 101 14.03 5.49 -10.68
CA MET A 101 13.28 4.31 -10.23
C MET A 101 12.57 4.56 -8.89
N ILE A 102 13.21 5.23 -7.94
CA ILE A 102 12.62 5.58 -6.64
C ILE A 102 11.44 6.54 -6.84
N ARG A 103 11.58 7.58 -7.67
CA ARG A 103 10.51 8.53 -7.97
C ARG A 103 9.30 7.83 -8.61
N VAL A 104 9.53 6.95 -9.58
CA VAL A 104 8.46 6.13 -10.20
C VAL A 104 7.77 5.25 -9.14
N GLY A 105 8.52 4.65 -8.21
CA GLY A 105 7.96 3.88 -7.10
C GLY A 105 7.04 4.70 -6.21
N HIS A 106 7.43 5.94 -5.87
CA HIS A 106 6.59 6.87 -5.10
C HIS A 106 5.34 7.30 -5.88
N MET A 107 5.47 7.61 -7.18
CA MET A 107 4.32 7.92 -8.03
C MET A 107 3.32 6.75 -8.08
N LEU A 108 3.82 5.53 -8.28
CA LEU A 108 2.97 4.33 -8.32
C LEU A 108 2.29 4.09 -6.96
N SER A 109 3.04 4.22 -5.86
CA SER A 109 2.48 4.11 -4.51
C SER A 109 1.39 5.16 -4.29
N GLY A 110 1.65 6.42 -4.65
CA GLY A 110 0.66 7.50 -4.56
C GLY A 110 -0.60 7.20 -5.38
N ALA A 111 -0.45 6.74 -6.62
CA ALA A 111 -1.58 6.40 -7.48
C ALA A 111 -2.43 5.25 -6.91
N LEU A 112 -1.80 4.19 -6.41
CA LEU A 112 -2.50 3.05 -5.80
C LEU A 112 -3.29 3.47 -4.54
N HIS A 113 -2.70 4.29 -3.68
CA HIS A 113 -3.39 4.78 -2.48
C HIS A 113 -4.44 5.84 -2.84
N GLY A 114 -4.26 6.60 -3.91
CA GLY A 114 -5.26 7.53 -4.45
C GLY A 114 -6.57 6.82 -4.82
N VAL A 115 -6.48 5.63 -5.40
CA VAL A 115 -7.67 4.80 -5.67
C VAL A 115 -8.39 4.45 -4.36
N ILE A 116 -7.65 4.11 -3.29
CA ILE A 116 -8.24 3.79 -1.98
C ILE A 116 -8.92 5.02 -1.37
N VAL A 117 -8.32 6.21 -1.50
CA VAL A 117 -8.94 7.47 -1.06
C VAL A 117 -10.26 7.72 -1.79
N ILE A 118 -10.28 7.56 -3.12
CA ILE A 118 -11.51 7.71 -3.91
C ILE A 118 -12.60 6.74 -3.44
N GLU A 119 -12.25 5.48 -3.20
CA GLU A 119 -13.20 4.48 -2.68
C GLU A 119 -13.70 4.85 -1.28
N ALA A 120 -12.82 5.30 -0.36
CA ALA A 120 -13.22 5.75 0.97
C ALA A 120 -14.21 6.94 0.89
N MET A 121 -13.93 7.91 0.02
CA MET A 121 -14.84 9.05 -0.21
C MET A 121 -16.18 8.59 -0.78
N ARG A 122 -16.19 7.65 -1.72
CA ARG A 122 -17.44 7.08 -2.27
C ARG A 122 -18.29 6.39 -1.20
N ILE A 123 -17.66 5.71 -0.25
CA ILE A 123 -18.34 5.08 0.89
C ILE A 123 -18.93 6.17 1.80
N LEU A 124 -18.14 7.18 2.17
CA LEU A 124 -18.57 8.30 3.03
C LEU A 124 -19.75 9.06 2.45
N PHE A 125 -19.77 9.29 1.13
CA PHE A 125 -20.89 9.97 0.45
C PHE A 125 -22.04 9.02 0.09
N GLY A 126 -22.02 7.77 0.54
CA GLY A 126 -23.10 6.80 0.31
C GLY A 126 -23.18 6.21 -1.10
N TYR A 127 -22.19 6.49 -1.98
CA TYR A 127 -22.15 5.96 -3.34
C TYR A 127 -21.68 4.49 -3.43
N ALA A 128 -21.12 3.95 -2.36
CA ALA A 128 -20.65 2.57 -2.30
C ALA A 128 -21.05 1.95 -0.95
N ARG A 129 -22.16 1.22 -0.94
CA ARG A 129 -22.67 0.52 0.26
C ARG A 129 -22.43 -0.98 0.26
N THR A 130 -21.89 -1.53 -0.83
CA THR A 130 -21.63 -2.97 -0.99
C THR A 130 -20.20 -3.21 -1.44
N ALA A 131 -19.58 -4.27 -0.92
CA ALA A 131 -18.20 -4.65 -1.22
C ALA A 131 -18.03 -5.19 -2.66
N ASN A 132 -18.28 -4.35 -3.66
CA ASN A 132 -18.19 -4.68 -5.08
C ASN A 132 -16.86 -4.22 -5.73
N GLY A 133 -15.82 -3.88 -4.94
CA GLY A 133 -14.55 -3.32 -5.43
C GLY A 133 -13.90 -4.16 -6.54
N GLU A 134 -13.90 -5.48 -6.41
CA GLU A 134 -13.40 -6.34 -7.47
C GLU A 134 -14.24 -6.28 -8.76
N ARG A 135 -15.57 -6.18 -8.66
CA ARG A 135 -16.43 -6.02 -9.85
C ARG A 135 -16.18 -4.68 -10.51
N THR A 136 -16.07 -3.63 -9.74
CA THR A 136 -15.75 -2.27 -10.21
C THR A 136 -14.38 -2.26 -10.90
N GLN A 137 -13.36 -2.86 -10.31
CA GLN A 137 -12.03 -3.00 -10.89
C GLN A 137 -12.07 -3.75 -12.22
N LYS A 138 -12.73 -4.92 -12.26
CA LYS A 138 -12.87 -5.73 -13.49
C LYS A 138 -13.61 -4.97 -14.58
N HIS A 139 -14.62 -4.18 -14.21
CA HIS A 139 -15.36 -3.34 -15.14
C HIS A 139 -14.47 -2.24 -15.77
N TRP A 140 -13.65 -1.55 -14.98
CA TRP A 140 -12.70 -0.56 -15.49
C TRP A 140 -11.64 -1.18 -16.41
N ILE A 141 -11.14 -2.36 -16.06
CA ILE A 141 -10.16 -3.10 -16.88
C ILE A 141 -10.80 -3.57 -18.19
N ALA A 142 -12.06 -4.06 -18.15
CA ALA A 142 -12.78 -4.42 -19.36
C ALA A 142 -12.98 -3.22 -20.30
N ARG A 143 -13.31 -2.04 -19.74
CA ARG A 143 -13.37 -0.79 -20.52
C ARG A 143 -12.01 -0.40 -21.10
N ALA A 144 -10.94 -0.54 -20.33
CA ALA A 144 -9.60 -0.27 -20.83
C ALA A 144 -9.23 -1.18 -21.99
N PHE A 145 -9.67 -2.44 -22.01
CA PHE A 145 -9.46 -3.33 -23.16
C PHE A 145 -10.25 -2.95 -24.40
N GLY A 146 -11.31 -2.15 -24.27
CA GLY A 146 -12.11 -1.62 -25.39
C GLY A 146 -11.50 -0.40 -26.08
N VAL A 147 -10.41 0.18 -25.55
CA VAL A 147 -9.75 1.32 -26.17
C VAL A 147 -8.42 0.91 -26.83
N PRO A 148 -7.97 1.60 -27.89
CA PRO A 148 -6.68 1.35 -28.52
C PRO A 148 -5.55 1.39 -27.49
N PHE A 149 -4.62 0.42 -27.56
CA PHE A 149 -3.48 0.28 -26.63
C PHE A 149 -3.83 -0.01 -25.16
N GLY A 150 -5.11 -0.07 -24.76
CA GLY A 150 -5.52 -0.24 -23.36
C GLY A 150 -4.96 -1.52 -22.72
N ARG A 151 -4.87 -2.64 -23.46
CA ARG A 151 -4.23 -3.87 -22.97
C ARG A 151 -2.76 -3.66 -22.57
N TYR A 152 -2.02 -2.87 -23.34
CA TYR A 152 -0.61 -2.61 -23.05
C TYR A 152 -0.46 -1.71 -21.80
N VAL A 153 -1.37 -0.75 -21.63
CA VAL A 153 -1.41 0.09 -20.43
C VAL A 153 -1.69 -0.77 -19.20
N VAL A 154 -2.70 -1.63 -19.24
CA VAL A 154 -3.03 -2.56 -18.13
C VAL A 154 -1.86 -3.51 -17.86
N GLY A 155 -1.23 -4.05 -18.90
CA GLY A 155 -0.05 -4.90 -18.77
C GLY A 155 1.14 -4.17 -18.15
N ALA A 156 1.41 -2.95 -18.58
CA ALA A 156 2.49 -2.12 -18.03
C ALA A 156 2.26 -1.79 -16.55
N VAL A 157 1.01 -1.47 -16.15
CA VAL A 157 0.63 -1.28 -14.75
C VAL A 157 0.85 -2.57 -13.95
N GLY A 158 0.43 -3.71 -14.49
CA GLY A 158 0.66 -5.03 -13.86
C GLY A 158 2.14 -5.33 -13.64
N ILE A 159 2.98 -5.08 -14.64
CA ILE A 159 4.45 -5.23 -14.55
C ILE A 159 5.00 -4.26 -13.51
N GLY A 160 4.55 -3.02 -13.48
CA GLY A 160 4.98 -2.02 -12.49
C GLY A 160 4.65 -2.46 -11.06
N ILE A 161 3.44 -2.98 -10.81
CA ILE A 161 3.02 -3.51 -9.51
C ILE A 161 3.87 -4.73 -9.13
N LEU A 162 4.15 -5.63 -10.07
CA LEU A 162 4.99 -6.80 -9.86
C LEU A 162 6.43 -6.41 -9.48
N ILE A 163 7.03 -5.48 -10.22
CA ILE A 163 8.36 -4.93 -9.91
C ILE A 163 8.36 -4.27 -8.52
N TYR A 164 7.28 -3.55 -8.16
CA TYR A 164 7.14 -2.95 -6.84
C TYR A 164 7.06 -4.01 -5.74
N GLY A 165 6.39 -5.13 -5.97
CA GLY A 165 6.37 -6.28 -5.05
C GLY A 165 7.78 -6.85 -4.82
N PHE A 166 8.56 -7.07 -5.88
CA PHE A 166 9.96 -7.52 -5.78
C PHE A 166 10.86 -6.47 -5.10
N TYR A 167 10.63 -5.19 -5.36
CA TYR A 167 11.34 -4.12 -4.65
C TYR A 167 11.08 -4.14 -3.13
N GLN A 168 9.85 -4.47 -2.70
CA GLN A 168 9.53 -4.65 -1.28
C GLN A 168 10.35 -5.81 -0.67
N TRP A 169 10.49 -6.93 -1.39
CA TRP A 169 11.33 -8.05 -0.95
C TRP A 169 12.81 -7.67 -0.89
N TYR A 170 13.30 -6.95 -1.89
CA TYR A 170 14.67 -6.42 -1.85
C TYR A 170 14.87 -5.52 -0.63
N CYS A 171 13.95 -4.62 -0.34
CA CYS A 171 14.01 -3.78 0.86
C CYS A 171 13.94 -4.60 2.16
N ALA A 172 13.13 -5.66 2.22
CA ALA A 172 13.05 -6.54 3.37
C ALA A 172 14.40 -7.21 3.68
N LEU A 173 15.08 -7.70 2.65
CA LEU A 173 16.33 -8.44 2.77
C LEU A 173 17.56 -7.53 2.98
N THR A 174 17.52 -6.28 2.51
CA THR A 174 18.66 -5.35 2.55
C THR A 174 18.59 -4.30 3.66
N ARG A 175 17.52 -4.29 4.48
CA ARG A 175 17.25 -3.26 5.50
C ARG A 175 18.36 -3.02 6.53
N GLY A 176 19.23 -3.98 6.76
CA GLY A 176 20.39 -3.73 7.62
C GLY A 176 21.35 -2.66 7.12
N LYS A 177 21.19 -2.20 5.85
CA LYS A 177 22.03 -1.20 5.19
C LYS A 177 21.32 0.16 4.98
N ASP A 178 20.00 0.24 5.10
CA ASP A 178 19.24 1.48 4.85
C ASP A 178 18.97 2.25 6.15
N ARG A 179 19.67 3.37 6.32
CA ARG A 179 19.63 4.27 7.48
C ARG A 179 18.43 5.25 7.49
N LYS A 180 17.30 4.91 6.90
CA LYS A 180 16.16 5.84 6.84
C LYS A 180 15.47 6.08 8.19
N VAL A 181 15.61 5.15 9.12
CA VAL A 181 15.05 5.22 10.46
C VAL A 181 16.18 5.06 11.45
N ASP A 182 16.39 6.05 12.31
CA ASP A 182 17.44 5.97 13.33
C ASP A 182 16.97 5.18 14.55
N ILE A 183 16.86 3.89 14.37
CA ILE A 183 16.57 2.94 15.46
C ILE A 183 17.85 2.43 16.14
N THR A 184 19.02 2.95 15.76
CA THR A 184 20.31 2.44 16.27
C THR A 184 20.45 2.62 17.77
N ARG A 185 19.79 3.63 18.36
CA ARG A 185 19.83 3.96 19.78
C ARG A 185 18.69 3.37 20.60
N THR A 186 17.75 2.64 19.98
CA THR A 186 16.55 2.15 20.66
C THR A 186 16.69 0.67 21.00
N ARG A 187 16.34 0.28 22.23
CA ARG A 187 16.28 -1.14 22.64
C ARG A 187 15.27 -1.95 21.82
N LEU A 188 14.35 -1.28 21.11
CA LEU A 188 13.33 -1.89 20.25
C LEU A 188 13.83 -2.27 18.85
N ARG A 189 15.09 -1.96 18.49
CA ARG A 189 15.67 -2.23 17.16
C ARG A 189 15.43 -3.64 16.64
N PRO A 190 15.66 -4.72 17.40
CA PRO A 190 15.46 -6.08 16.88
C PRO A 190 13.98 -6.34 16.54
N ILE A 191 13.06 -5.91 17.39
CA ILE A 191 11.61 -6.07 17.18
C ILE A 191 11.18 -5.28 15.93
N MET A 192 11.59 -4.04 15.80
CA MET A 192 11.27 -3.19 14.65
C MET A 192 11.80 -3.79 13.33
N ASN A 193 12.99 -4.39 13.35
CA ASN A 193 13.55 -5.06 12.18
C ASN A 193 12.72 -6.29 11.78
N ILE A 194 12.27 -7.09 12.75
CA ILE A 194 11.41 -8.27 12.51
C ILE A 194 10.08 -7.81 11.91
N LEU A 195 9.40 -6.84 12.54
CA LEU A 195 8.13 -6.30 12.06
C LEU A 195 8.26 -5.76 10.63
N ALA A 196 9.33 -5.00 10.39
CA ALA A 196 9.63 -4.44 9.09
C ALA A 196 9.85 -5.52 8.01
N THR A 197 10.72 -6.49 8.30
CA THR A 197 11.08 -7.54 7.33
C THR A 197 9.87 -8.40 7.00
N TYR A 198 9.18 -8.91 8.02
CA TYR A 198 8.03 -9.77 7.83
C TYR A 198 6.87 -9.03 7.14
N GLY A 199 6.59 -7.80 7.57
CA GLY A 199 5.56 -6.97 6.95
C GLY A 199 5.82 -6.65 5.48
N LEU A 200 7.07 -6.32 5.11
CA LEU A 200 7.42 -6.08 3.72
C LEU A 200 7.39 -7.33 2.86
N LEU A 201 7.75 -8.49 3.41
CA LEU A 201 7.66 -9.76 2.70
C LEU A 201 6.19 -10.07 2.36
N ALA A 202 5.27 -9.92 3.34
CA ALA A 202 3.86 -10.15 3.14
C ALA A 202 3.24 -9.16 2.13
N ARG A 203 3.55 -7.85 2.28
CA ARG A 203 3.08 -6.82 1.35
C ARG A 203 3.63 -7.04 -0.06
N GLY A 204 4.91 -7.41 -0.20
CA GLY A 204 5.52 -7.76 -1.46
C GLY A 204 4.84 -8.94 -2.14
N ALA A 205 4.48 -9.99 -1.39
CA ALA A 205 3.73 -11.14 -1.90
C ALA A 205 2.35 -10.74 -2.43
N MET A 206 1.63 -9.87 -1.72
CA MET A 206 0.34 -9.33 -2.17
C MET A 206 0.47 -8.57 -3.49
N PHE A 207 1.44 -7.65 -3.60
CA PHE A 207 1.66 -6.90 -4.84
C PHE A 207 2.14 -7.79 -5.98
N ALA A 208 2.98 -8.79 -5.70
CA ALA A 208 3.41 -9.76 -6.71
C ALA A 208 2.21 -10.54 -7.29
N LEU A 209 1.32 -11.04 -6.43
CA LEU A 209 0.08 -11.71 -6.88
C LEU A 209 -0.79 -10.79 -7.71
N ILE A 210 -1.10 -9.59 -7.22
CA ILE A 210 -1.92 -8.61 -7.96
C ILE A 210 -1.28 -8.31 -9.33
N GLY A 211 0.04 -8.07 -9.38
CA GLY A 211 0.77 -7.78 -10.60
C GLY A 211 0.72 -8.94 -11.60
N ILE A 212 0.97 -10.18 -11.16
CA ILE A 212 0.91 -11.38 -12.00
C ILE A 212 -0.49 -11.53 -12.63
N TYR A 213 -1.54 -11.41 -11.82
CA TYR A 213 -2.91 -11.57 -12.31
C TYR A 213 -3.33 -10.44 -13.25
N LEU A 214 -2.84 -9.22 -13.04
CA LEU A 214 -3.10 -8.10 -13.93
C LEU A 214 -2.39 -8.26 -15.28
N VAL A 215 -1.14 -8.73 -15.29
CA VAL A 215 -0.42 -9.10 -16.51
C VAL A 215 -1.14 -10.23 -17.25
N ARG A 216 -1.59 -11.26 -16.52
CA ARG A 216 -2.38 -12.36 -17.10
C ARG A 216 -3.70 -11.87 -17.71
N ALA A 217 -4.38 -10.92 -17.06
CA ALA A 217 -5.60 -10.31 -17.58
C ALA A 217 -5.33 -9.54 -18.87
N ALA A 218 -4.23 -8.79 -18.95
CA ALA A 218 -3.83 -8.04 -20.13
C ALA A 218 -3.40 -8.95 -21.28
N TRP A 219 -2.66 -10.02 -20.99
CA TRP A 219 -2.22 -11.00 -21.99
C TRP A 219 -3.39 -11.69 -22.68
N GLY A 220 -4.34 -12.20 -21.86
CA GLY A 220 -5.51 -12.93 -22.34
C GLY A 220 -6.69 -12.03 -22.75
N LEU A 221 -6.59 -10.69 -22.64
CA LEU A 221 -7.70 -9.74 -22.84
C LEU A 221 -8.95 -10.10 -22.01
N GLN A 222 -8.75 -10.63 -20.81
CA GLN A 222 -9.82 -11.13 -19.94
C GLN A 222 -9.78 -10.43 -18.59
N ALA A 223 -10.61 -9.42 -18.43
CA ALA A 223 -10.74 -8.64 -17.18
C ALA A 223 -11.09 -9.51 -15.95
N ARG A 224 -11.68 -10.71 -16.17
CA ARG A 224 -12.00 -11.63 -15.08
C ARG A 224 -10.80 -12.11 -14.27
N TYR A 225 -9.61 -12.13 -14.87
CA TYR A 225 -8.37 -12.50 -14.17
C TYR A 225 -7.78 -11.37 -13.34
N ALA A 226 -8.22 -10.14 -13.55
CA ALA A 226 -7.74 -9.04 -12.73
C ALA A 226 -8.27 -9.19 -11.29
N ILE A 227 -7.36 -9.16 -10.32
CA ILE A 227 -7.66 -9.25 -8.90
C ILE A 227 -7.10 -8.04 -8.15
N GLY A 228 -7.80 -7.63 -7.11
CA GLY A 228 -7.31 -6.69 -6.11
C GLY A 228 -6.85 -7.40 -4.84
N VAL A 229 -6.85 -6.68 -3.72
CA VAL A 229 -6.42 -7.22 -2.41
C VAL A 229 -7.30 -8.41 -1.99
N ALA A 230 -8.64 -8.29 -2.12
CA ALA A 230 -9.56 -9.40 -1.80
C ALA A 230 -9.27 -10.65 -2.62
N GLY A 231 -9.09 -10.50 -3.93
CA GLY A 231 -8.78 -11.62 -4.82
C GLY A 231 -7.41 -12.24 -4.55
N ALA A 232 -6.41 -11.45 -4.19
CA ALA A 232 -5.10 -11.96 -3.82
C ALA A 232 -5.15 -12.78 -2.53
N LEU A 233 -5.83 -12.29 -1.48
CA LEU A 233 -6.08 -13.03 -0.25
C LEU A 233 -6.90 -14.31 -0.53
N GLY A 234 -7.95 -14.21 -1.36
CA GLY A 234 -8.76 -15.34 -1.79
C GLY A 234 -7.97 -16.40 -2.58
N THR A 235 -7.02 -15.96 -3.42
CA THR A 235 -6.12 -16.86 -4.16
C THR A 235 -5.20 -17.62 -3.22
N LEU A 236 -4.65 -16.99 -2.20
CA LEU A 236 -3.83 -17.64 -1.17
C LEU A 236 -4.65 -18.72 -0.45
N ARG A 237 -5.90 -18.40 -0.08
CA ARG A 237 -6.78 -19.33 0.61
C ARG A 237 -7.10 -20.59 -0.21
N GLN A 238 -7.16 -20.48 -1.54
CA GLN A 238 -7.47 -21.60 -2.43
C GLN A 238 -6.28 -22.54 -2.66
N GLN A 239 -5.08 -22.19 -2.19
CA GLN A 239 -3.91 -23.05 -2.30
C GLN A 239 -3.94 -24.20 -1.28
N PRO A 240 -3.17 -25.29 -1.51
CA PRO A 240 -2.88 -26.25 -0.46
C PRO A 240 -2.36 -25.52 0.80
N TYR A 241 -2.89 -25.87 1.97
CA TYR A 241 -2.61 -25.13 3.24
C TYR A 241 -3.01 -23.65 3.22
N GLY A 242 -4.04 -23.28 2.43
CA GLY A 242 -4.44 -21.91 2.16
C GLY A 242 -4.80 -21.11 3.41
N GLU A 243 -5.34 -21.73 4.45
CA GLU A 243 -5.65 -21.07 5.73
C GLU A 243 -4.35 -20.60 6.44
N TRP A 244 -3.31 -21.42 6.44
CA TRP A 244 -2.01 -21.06 6.99
C TRP A 244 -1.31 -19.97 6.16
N LEU A 245 -1.38 -20.09 4.83
CA LEU A 245 -0.83 -19.04 3.94
C LEU A 245 -1.53 -17.71 4.14
N LEU A 246 -2.87 -17.72 4.19
CA LEU A 246 -3.66 -16.53 4.41
C LEU A 246 -3.38 -15.93 5.79
N GLY A 247 -3.39 -16.75 6.85
CA GLY A 247 -3.07 -16.32 8.20
C GLY A 247 -1.67 -15.70 8.32
N THR A 248 -0.68 -16.33 7.68
CA THR A 248 0.71 -15.83 7.64
C THR A 248 0.79 -14.47 6.94
N VAL A 249 0.16 -14.32 5.77
CA VAL A 249 0.16 -13.04 5.05
C VAL A 249 -0.64 -11.98 5.80
N ALA A 250 -1.78 -12.33 6.37
CA ALA A 250 -2.60 -11.41 7.18
C ALA A 250 -1.82 -10.89 8.39
N ALA A 251 -1.16 -11.77 9.15
CA ALA A 251 -0.28 -11.39 10.26
C ALA A 251 0.87 -10.50 9.77
N GLY A 252 1.44 -10.78 8.59
CA GLY A 252 2.47 -9.96 7.97
C GLY A 252 1.97 -8.56 7.60
N LEU A 253 0.75 -8.42 7.08
CA LEU A 253 0.15 -7.11 6.82
C LEU A 253 -0.10 -6.33 8.11
N MET A 254 -0.53 -7.00 9.18
CA MET A 254 -0.64 -6.38 10.52
C MET A 254 0.72 -5.87 11.01
N THR A 255 1.76 -6.69 10.91
CA THR A 255 3.12 -6.28 11.33
C THR A 255 3.66 -5.13 10.48
N TYR A 256 3.32 -5.08 9.18
CA TYR A 256 3.64 -3.93 8.34
C TYR A 256 2.94 -2.65 8.84
N GLY A 257 1.65 -2.75 9.14
CA GLY A 257 0.88 -1.63 9.69
C GLY A 257 1.44 -1.11 11.01
N LEU A 258 1.72 -2.02 11.96
CA LEU A 258 2.35 -1.68 13.24
C LEU A 258 3.73 -1.04 13.03
N TRP A 259 4.55 -1.61 12.14
CA TRP A 259 5.86 -1.04 11.84
C TRP A 259 5.76 0.36 11.27
N GLN A 260 4.80 0.64 10.37
CA GLN A 260 4.60 1.98 9.80
C GLN A 260 4.27 3.02 10.88
N ILE A 261 3.43 2.65 11.86
CA ILE A 261 3.05 3.53 12.98
C ILE A 261 4.24 3.73 13.93
N VAL A 262 4.91 2.64 14.34
CA VAL A 262 5.98 2.69 15.36
C VAL A 262 7.26 3.36 14.83
N GLN A 263 7.58 3.21 13.53
CA GLN A 263 8.78 3.85 12.97
C GLN A 263 8.66 5.35 12.80
N GLU A 264 7.43 5.85 12.77
CA GLU A 264 7.11 7.21 12.40
C GLU A 264 7.87 8.25 13.27
N PRO A 265 7.88 8.18 14.62
CA PRO A 265 8.64 9.11 15.47
C PRO A 265 10.16 9.04 15.31
N PHE A 266 10.69 7.94 14.74
CA PHE A 266 12.12 7.71 14.52
C PHE A 266 12.56 8.01 13.09
N ARG A 267 11.63 8.48 12.26
CA ARG A 267 11.93 8.79 10.87
C ARG A 267 12.73 10.09 10.82
N ARG A 268 13.96 10.00 10.30
CA ARG A 268 14.74 11.19 9.99
C ARG A 268 14.07 11.92 8.83
N LEU A 269 13.18 12.84 9.15
CA LEU A 269 12.81 13.88 8.21
C LEU A 269 13.99 14.88 8.19
N PRO A 270 14.39 15.43 7.01
CA PRO A 270 15.44 16.44 6.96
C PRO A 270 15.04 17.57 7.90
N ASP A 271 15.86 17.78 8.92
CA ASP A 271 15.88 18.84 9.94
C ASP A 271 15.26 18.58 11.30
N SER A 272 16.12 18.11 12.03
CA SER A 272 16.27 18.57 13.41
C SER A 272 17.76 18.79 13.68
#